data_2a10e5ce0341d4362973173957b1df87
#
_entry.id   2a10e5ce0341d4362973173957b1df87
#
_cell.length_a   1.000
_cell.length_b   1.000
_cell.length_c   1.000
_cell.angle_alpha   90.00
_cell.angle_beta   90.00
_cell.angle_gamma   90.00
#
_symmetry.space_group_name_H-M   'P 1'
#
loop_
_entity.id
_entity.type
_entity.pdbx_description
1 polymer ?
#
loop_
_entity_poly.entity_id
_entity_poly.type
_entity_poly.pdbx_seq_one_letter_code
_entity_poly.pdbx_strand_id
1 'polypeptide(L)'
;SCLVGSEMCIRDRFVIYQRFAYKLANRRDRMDVYKMNACIAVYVAAMTLLFGFWNFLWIQLSVITVCGSLGIWLFYVQHQFEDTYWRAGEEWDYTDSAMQGSSFYRLPAILNWFSGSIGYHHIHHLSSRIPNYNLKACHEAEPFFQQVPELTLRSSLKSMSLRLWDEDTGTV
;
A
#
# COMPACT_ATOMS: atom_id res chain seq x y z
N SER A 1 2.98 3.96 -20.55
CA SER A 1 1.88 4.93 -20.23
C SER A 1 0.83 4.41 -19.24
N CYS A 2 1.10 3.32 -18.49
CA CYS A 2 0.10 2.73 -17.60
C CYS A 2 0.28 3.01 -16.10
N LEU A 3 1.41 3.54 -15.62
CA LEU A 3 1.64 3.71 -14.19
C LEU A 3 0.83 4.87 -13.57
N VAL A 4 0.76 6.02 -14.23
CA VAL A 4 -0.06 7.15 -13.74
C VAL A 4 -1.56 6.85 -13.82
N GLY A 5 -1.98 6.06 -14.82
CA GLY A 5 -3.35 5.58 -14.92
C GLY A 5 -3.72 4.53 -13.86
N SER A 6 -2.78 3.69 -13.42
CA SER A 6 -3.05 2.62 -12.45
C SER A 6 -3.23 3.16 -11.03
N GLU A 7 -2.49 4.18 -10.62
CA GLU A 7 -2.65 4.78 -9.29
C GLU A 7 -3.96 5.54 -9.13
N MET A 8 -4.37 6.31 -10.15
CA MET A 8 -5.71 6.90 -10.16
C MET A 8 -6.81 5.83 -10.16
N CYS A 9 -6.64 4.76 -10.94
CA CYS A 9 -7.57 3.64 -10.94
C CYS A 9 -7.63 2.89 -9.59
N ILE A 10 -6.50 2.75 -8.89
CA ILE A 10 -6.45 2.12 -7.56
C ILE A 10 -7.20 2.98 -6.55
N ARG A 11 -6.94 4.28 -6.50
CA ARG A 11 -7.62 5.21 -5.59
C ARG A 11 -9.12 5.23 -5.81
N ASP A 12 -9.57 5.43 -7.05
CA ASP A 12 -10.98 5.50 -7.39
C ASP A 12 -11.67 4.15 -7.17
N ARG A 13 -10.97 3.06 -7.44
CA ARG A 13 -11.44 1.71 -7.15
C ARG A 13 -11.61 1.49 -5.65
N PHE A 14 -10.67 1.91 -4.82
CA PHE A 14 -10.73 1.75 -3.36
C PHE A 14 -11.81 2.62 -2.71
N VAL A 15 -11.87 3.89 -3.08
CA VAL A 15 -12.75 4.86 -2.41
C VAL A 15 -14.19 4.75 -2.91
N ILE A 16 -14.39 4.46 -4.20
CA ILE A 16 -15.72 4.48 -4.82
C ILE A 16 -16.18 3.07 -5.18
N TYR A 17 -15.47 2.38 -6.09
CA TYR A 17 -15.97 1.13 -6.68
C TYR A 17 -16.08 -0.02 -5.68
N GLN A 18 -15.17 -0.13 -4.71
CA GLN A 18 -15.25 -1.20 -3.70
C GLN A 18 -16.34 -0.97 -2.65
N ARG A 19 -16.88 0.25 -2.56
CA ARG A 19 -18.05 0.53 -1.72
C ARG A 19 -19.36 0.06 -2.33
N PHE A 20 -19.37 -0.20 -3.65
CA PHE A 20 -20.52 -0.71 -4.38
C PHE A 20 -20.26 -2.15 -4.80
N ALA A 21 -20.79 -3.09 -4.03
CA ALA A 21 -20.49 -4.51 -4.17
C ALA A 21 -21.18 -5.22 -5.37
N TYR A 22 -21.71 -4.46 -6.32
CA TYR A 22 -22.50 -5.02 -7.44
C TYR A 22 -21.70 -5.91 -8.41
N LYS A 23 -20.38 -5.74 -8.47
CA LYS A 23 -19.48 -6.55 -9.32
C LYS A 23 -18.89 -7.78 -8.62
N LEU A 24 -19.14 -7.95 -7.32
CA LEU A 24 -18.64 -9.11 -6.58
C LEU A 24 -19.53 -10.31 -6.87
N ALA A 25 -18.93 -11.38 -7.38
CA ALA A 25 -19.64 -12.61 -7.71
C ALA A 25 -20.16 -13.34 -6.46
N ASN A 26 -19.42 -13.29 -5.35
CA ASN A 26 -19.73 -14.00 -4.13
C ASN A 26 -20.70 -13.19 -3.25
N ARG A 27 -21.83 -13.86 -2.85
CA ARG A 27 -22.83 -13.26 -1.96
C ARG A 27 -22.25 -12.87 -0.59
N ARG A 28 -21.33 -13.67 -0.06
CA ARG A 28 -20.70 -13.42 1.24
C ARG A 28 -19.92 -12.11 1.22
N ASP A 29 -19.07 -11.93 0.20
CA ASP A 29 -18.24 -10.73 0.06
C ASP A 29 -19.09 -9.45 -0.12
N ARG A 30 -20.20 -9.56 -0.88
CA ARG A 30 -21.16 -8.44 -0.99
C ARG A 30 -21.77 -8.07 0.36
N MET A 31 -22.18 -9.07 1.14
CA MET A 31 -22.75 -8.82 2.46
C MET A 31 -21.75 -8.17 3.41
N ASP A 32 -20.48 -8.56 3.36
CA ASP A 32 -19.44 -7.98 4.21
C ASP A 32 -19.15 -6.53 3.83
N VAL A 33 -19.16 -6.17 2.54
CA VAL A 33 -19.09 -4.76 2.11
C VAL A 33 -20.29 -3.95 2.61
N TYR A 34 -21.53 -4.49 2.53
CA TYR A 34 -22.70 -3.77 3.03
C TYR A 34 -22.69 -3.62 4.55
N LYS A 35 -22.27 -4.63 5.30
CA LYS A 35 -22.08 -4.53 6.76
C LYS A 35 -21.07 -3.42 7.11
N MET A 36 -19.92 -3.40 6.41
CA MET A 36 -18.92 -2.37 6.60
C MET A 36 -19.47 -0.97 6.31
N ASN A 37 -20.21 -0.81 5.20
CA ASN A 37 -20.83 0.46 4.87
C ASN A 37 -21.86 0.89 5.92
N ALA A 38 -22.66 -0.04 6.45
CA ALA A 38 -23.59 0.23 7.54
C ALA A 38 -22.88 0.67 8.82
N CYS A 39 -21.77 -0.01 9.20
CA CYS A 39 -20.93 0.40 10.33
C CYS A 39 -20.35 1.80 10.14
N ILE A 40 -19.88 2.13 8.95
CA ILE A 40 -19.37 3.48 8.64
C ILE A 40 -20.50 4.52 8.75
N ALA A 41 -21.68 4.22 8.23
CA ALA A 41 -22.83 5.13 8.32
C ALA A 41 -23.24 5.39 9.78
N VAL A 42 -23.28 4.34 10.60
CA VAL A 42 -23.56 4.45 12.05
C VAL A 42 -22.48 5.27 12.75
N TYR A 43 -21.21 5.02 12.43
CA TYR A 43 -20.08 5.78 12.98
C TYR A 43 -20.19 7.27 12.64
N VAL A 44 -20.42 7.60 11.37
CA VAL A 44 -20.57 9.00 10.91
C VAL A 44 -21.75 9.68 11.60
N ALA A 45 -22.91 9.00 11.70
CA ALA A 45 -24.08 9.52 12.37
C ALA A 45 -23.80 9.76 13.86
N ALA A 46 -23.22 8.80 14.57
CA ALA A 46 -22.88 8.92 15.98
C ALA A 46 -21.89 10.09 16.24
N MET A 47 -20.81 10.17 15.46
CA MET A 47 -19.83 11.24 15.60
C MET A 47 -20.40 12.63 15.27
N THR A 48 -21.27 12.70 14.27
CA THR A 48 -21.97 13.94 13.93
C THR A 48 -22.90 14.40 15.06
N LEU A 49 -23.62 13.48 15.70
CA LEU A 49 -24.49 13.77 16.82
C LEU A 49 -23.71 14.21 18.08
N LEU A 50 -22.55 13.58 18.34
CA LEU A 50 -21.74 13.87 19.53
C LEU A 50 -20.94 15.18 19.42
N PHE A 51 -20.37 15.45 18.25
CA PHE A 51 -19.40 16.54 18.07
C PHE A 51 -19.92 17.67 17.17
N GLY A 52 -21.03 17.46 16.50
CA GLY A 52 -21.55 18.34 15.44
C GLY A 52 -20.87 18.07 14.09
N PHE A 53 -21.63 18.27 13.02
CA PHE A 53 -21.21 17.92 11.65
C PHE A 53 -19.90 18.61 11.24
N TRP A 54 -19.76 19.91 11.46
CA TRP A 54 -18.58 20.66 11.01
C TRP A 54 -17.31 20.28 11.77
N ASN A 55 -17.40 20.10 13.08
CA ASN A 55 -16.24 19.68 13.89
C ASN A 55 -15.78 18.28 13.48
N PHE A 56 -16.72 17.34 13.35
CA PHE A 56 -16.42 16.00 12.88
C PHE A 56 -15.81 16.02 11.47
N LEU A 57 -16.38 16.77 10.54
CA LEU A 57 -15.91 16.86 9.17
C LEU A 57 -14.44 17.33 9.10
N TRP A 58 -14.10 18.42 9.78
CA TRP A 58 -12.73 18.96 9.76
C TRP A 58 -11.72 18.02 10.39
N ILE A 59 -12.08 17.39 11.53
CA ILE A 59 -11.21 16.39 12.16
C ILE A 59 -11.01 15.20 11.20
N GLN A 60 -12.08 14.67 10.65
CA GLN A 60 -12.03 13.52 9.75
C GLN A 60 -11.24 13.81 8.47
N LEU A 61 -11.42 14.98 7.87
CA LEU A 61 -10.63 15.38 6.70
C LEU A 61 -9.15 15.52 7.03
N SER A 62 -8.79 16.09 8.17
CA SER A 62 -7.40 16.19 8.61
C SER A 62 -6.78 14.80 8.79
N VAL A 63 -7.46 13.90 9.48
CA VAL A 63 -7.01 12.51 9.68
C VAL A 63 -6.83 11.78 8.34
N ILE A 64 -7.83 11.83 7.45
CA ILE A 64 -7.77 11.18 6.14
C ILE A 64 -6.63 11.77 5.30
N THR A 65 -6.44 13.08 5.33
CA THR A 65 -5.36 13.72 4.56
C THR A 65 -3.98 13.26 5.05
N VAL A 66 -3.75 13.30 6.36
CA VAL A 66 -2.45 12.89 6.93
C VAL A 66 -2.21 11.38 6.72
N CYS A 67 -3.16 10.54 7.15
CA CYS A 67 -3.00 9.09 7.03
C CYS A 67 -2.97 8.63 5.57
N GLY A 68 -3.78 9.22 4.71
CA GLY A 68 -3.81 8.93 3.28
C GLY A 68 -2.50 9.32 2.60
N SER A 69 -1.95 10.50 2.89
CA SER A 69 -0.66 10.93 2.35
C SER A 69 0.48 10.03 2.79
N LEU A 70 0.51 9.64 4.07
CA LEU A 70 1.51 8.69 4.59
C LEU A 70 1.36 7.31 3.95
N GLY A 71 0.14 6.82 3.79
CA GLY A 71 -0.13 5.54 3.14
C GLY A 71 0.30 5.53 1.66
N ILE A 72 -0.03 6.60 0.91
CA ILE A 72 0.40 6.77 -0.49
C ILE A 72 1.93 6.86 -0.55
N TRP A 73 2.56 7.62 0.33
CA TRP A 73 4.02 7.72 0.40
C TRP A 73 4.67 6.37 0.63
N LEU A 74 4.23 5.61 1.64
CA LEU A 74 4.76 4.28 1.94
C LEU A 74 4.61 3.33 0.74
N PHE A 75 3.44 3.33 0.09
CA PHE A 75 3.21 2.53 -1.10
C PHE A 75 4.13 2.94 -2.26
N TYR A 76 4.22 4.25 -2.52
CA TYR A 76 5.01 4.80 -3.61
C TYR A 76 6.50 4.45 -3.49
N VAL A 77 7.13 4.75 -2.35
CA VAL A 77 8.57 4.54 -2.17
C VAL A 77 8.98 3.07 -2.20
N GLN A 78 8.08 2.18 -1.86
CA GLN A 78 8.35 0.74 -1.86
C GLN A 78 8.25 0.09 -3.24
N HIS A 79 7.69 0.79 -4.23
CA HIS A 79 7.55 0.31 -5.60
C HIS A 79 8.27 1.19 -6.64
N GLN A 80 8.66 2.40 -6.25
CA GLN A 80 9.33 3.37 -7.11
C GLN A 80 10.73 3.67 -6.57
N PHE A 81 11.71 2.91 -6.99
CA PHE A 81 13.13 3.06 -6.62
C PHE A 81 14.02 2.71 -7.80
N GLU A 82 15.29 3.16 -7.73
CA GLU A 82 16.31 2.81 -8.72
C GLU A 82 16.45 1.28 -8.82
N ASP A 83 16.59 0.74 -10.02
CA ASP A 83 16.73 -0.71 -10.29
C ASP A 83 15.48 -1.57 -9.95
N THR A 84 14.29 -0.96 -9.97
CA THR A 84 13.04 -1.73 -9.80
C THR A 84 12.91 -2.80 -10.88
N TYR A 85 12.57 -4.02 -10.48
CA TYR A 85 12.33 -5.14 -11.40
C TYR A 85 11.13 -4.85 -12.29
N TRP A 86 11.38 -4.86 -13.59
CA TRP A 86 10.35 -4.78 -14.61
C TRP A 86 10.60 -5.83 -15.69
N ARG A 87 9.67 -6.76 -15.86
CA ARG A 87 9.68 -7.76 -16.94
C ARG A 87 8.26 -7.95 -17.44
N ALA A 88 8.12 -8.24 -18.72
CA ALA A 88 6.84 -8.48 -19.36
C ALA A 88 6.78 -9.87 -20.00
N GLY A 89 5.56 -10.43 -20.08
CA GLY A 89 5.34 -11.70 -20.77
C GLY A 89 5.95 -12.91 -20.08
N GLU A 90 6.64 -13.75 -20.87
CA GLU A 90 7.20 -15.02 -20.40
C GLU A 90 8.43 -14.89 -19.48
N GLU A 91 9.06 -13.71 -19.44
CA GLU A 91 10.21 -13.44 -18.57
C GLU A 91 9.81 -13.03 -17.15
N TRP A 92 8.52 -12.88 -16.86
CA TRP A 92 8.03 -12.49 -15.56
C TRP A 92 8.05 -13.67 -14.58
N ASP A 93 8.73 -13.50 -13.47
CA ASP A 93 8.74 -14.45 -12.36
C ASP A 93 8.08 -13.85 -11.12
N TYR A 94 7.27 -14.65 -10.43
CA TYR A 94 6.54 -14.22 -9.24
C TYR A 94 7.48 -13.87 -8.08
N THR A 95 8.49 -14.73 -7.85
CA THR A 95 9.43 -14.56 -6.74
C THR A 95 10.32 -13.35 -6.95
N ASP A 96 10.86 -13.20 -8.17
CA ASP A 96 11.68 -12.05 -8.54
C ASP A 96 10.88 -10.76 -8.49
N SER A 97 9.64 -10.77 -8.97
CA SER A 97 8.74 -9.63 -8.89
C SER A 97 8.42 -9.24 -7.44
N ALA A 98 8.26 -10.19 -6.54
CA ALA A 98 8.03 -9.92 -5.13
C ALA A 98 9.28 -9.39 -4.42
N MET A 99 10.46 -9.97 -4.72
CA MET A 99 11.71 -9.67 -4.03
C MET A 99 12.41 -8.42 -4.57
N GLN A 100 12.35 -8.18 -5.90
CA GLN A 100 13.06 -7.07 -6.56
C GLN A 100 12.12 -5.98 -7.10
N GLY A 101 10.82 -6.27 -7.22
CA GLY A 101 9.79 -5.29 -7.55
C GLY A 101 9.24 -4.55 -6.34
N SER A 102 9.70 -4.91 -5.13
CA SER A 102 9.39 -4.19 -3.90
C SER A 102 10.62 -4.10 -3.00
N SER A 103 10.76 -2.99 -2.28
CA SER A 103 11.93 -2.73 -1.43
C SER A 103 11.67 -3.08 0.03
N PHE A 104 12.77 -3.38 0.76
CA PHE A 104 12.77 -3.34 2.22
C PHE A 104 12.93 -1.88 2.69
N TYR A 105 11.89 -1.30 3.24
CA TYR A 105 11.94 0.06 3.78
C TYR A 105 12.33 0.03 5.24
N ARG A 106 13.60 0.34 5.53
CA ARG A 106 14.14 0.37 6.89
C ARG A 106 13.58 1.57 7.66
N LEU A 107 12.52 1.32 8.41
CA LEU A 107 11.89 2.29 9.28
C LEU A 107 12.40 2.17 10.72
N PRO A 108 12.50 3.29 11.47
CA PRO A 108 12.63 3.25 12.93
C PRO A 108 11.55 2.40 13.57
N ALA A 109 11.84 1.74 14.70
CA ALA A 109 10.94 0.78 15.36
C ALA A 109 9.53 1.34 15.59
N ILE A 110 9.43 2.61 16.01
CA ILE A 110 8.15 3.29 16.22
C ILE A 110 7.35 3.39 14.92
N LEU A 111 7.96 3.86 13.83
CA LEU A 111 7.28 4.00 12.53
C LEU A 111 6.92 2.63 11.95
N ASN A 112 7.79 1.64 12.14
CA ASN A 112 7.52 0.27 11.72
C ASN A 112 6.30 -0.31 12.45
N TRP A 113 6.18 -0.06 13.75
CA TRP A 113 5.01 -0.49 14.54
C TRP A 113 3.72 0.21 14.08
N PHE A 114 3.73 1.54 13.93
CA PHE A 114 2.57 2.30 13.47
C PHE A 114 2.12 1.94 12.04
N SER A 115 3.07 1.59 11.18
CA SER A 115 2.77 1.17 9.80
C SER A 115 2.40 -0.31 9.67
N GLY A 116 2.30 -1.06 10.79
CA GLY A 116 2.03 -2.49 10.77
C GLY A 116 3.14 -3.31 10.13
N SER A 117 4.40 -2.91 10.32
CA SER A 117 5.58 -3.57 9.76
C SER A 117 5.61 -3.61 8.22
N ILE A 118 4.91 -2.68 7.55
CA ILE A 118 4.83 -2.63 6.08
C ILE A 118 6.21 -2.39 5.42
N GLY A 119 7.21 -1.97 6.18
CA GLY A 119 8.59 -1.87 5.68
C GLY A 119 9.14 -3.18 5.11
N TYR A 120 8.64 -4.33 5.58
CA TYR A 120 8.96 -5.67 5.05
C TYR A 120 8.04 -6.06 3.89
N HIS A 121 7.88 -5.16 2.93
CA HIS A 121 6.85 -5.25 1.88
C HIS A 121 7.06 -6.41 0.91
N HIS A 122 8.31 -6.75 0.58
CA HIS A 122 8.68 -7.90 -0.23
C HIS A 122 8.15 -9.22 0.36
N ILE A 123 8.18 -9.38 1.69
CA ILE A 123 7.60 -10.57 2.35
C ILE A 123 6.07 -10.58 2.21
N HIS A 124 5.42 -9.41 2.32
CA HIS A 124 3.99 -9.29 2.09
C HIS A 124 3.61 -9.64 0.64
N HIS A 125 4.43 -9.26 -0.34
CA HIS A 125 4.24 -9.65 -1.74
C HIS A 125 4.43 -11.14 -1.99
N LEU A 126 5.41 -11.77 -1.33
CA LEU A 126 5.60 -13.23 -1.40
C LEU A 126 4.42 -14.00 -0.81
N SER A 127 3.87 -13.53 0.30
CA SER A 127 2.70 -14.16 0.91
C SER A 127 1.89 -13.19 1.76
N SER A 128 0.77 -12.73 1.24
CA SER A 128 -0.19 -11.89 1.96
C SER A 128 -0.85 -12.59 3.18
N ARG A 129 -0.61 -13.90 3.36
CA ARG A 129 -1.09 -14.68 4.50
C ARG A 129 -0.24 -14.52 5.75
N ILE A 130 0.97 -14.00 5.63
CA ILE A 130 1.86 -13.76 6.78
C ILE A 130 1.34 -12.52 7.52
N PRO A 131 0.95 -12.65 8.81
CA PRO A 131 0.51 -11.52 9.59
C PRO A 131 1.63 -10.49 9.77
N ASN A 132 1.26 -9.22 9.88
CA ASN A 132 2.20 -8.10 9.98
C ASN A 132 3.23 -8.24 11.11
N TYR A 133 2.83 -8.80 12.26
CA TYR A 133 3.72 -9.03 13.41
C TYR A 133 4.76 -10.13 13.18
N ASN A 134 4.60 -10.97 12.15
CA ASN A 134 5.54 -12.02 11.76
C ASN A 134 6.45 -11.62 10.58
N LEU A 135 6.19 -10.49 9.90
CA LEU A 135 6.97 -10.08 8.72
C LEU A 135 8.46 -9.91 9.04
N LYS A 136 8.77 -9.29 10.18
CA LYS A 136 10.16 -9.12 10.62
C LYS A 136 10.84 -10.46 10.87
N ALA A 137 10.19 -11.35 11.61
CA ALA A 137 10.74 -12.68 11.91
C ALA A 137 10.99 -13.51 10.62
N CYS A 138 10.06 -13.40 9.65
CA CYS A 138 10.22 -14.06 8.37
C CYS A 138 11.43 -13.49 7.57
N HIS A 139 11.59 -12.18 7.53
CA HIS A 139 12.73 -11.52 6.89
C HIS A 139 14.07 -11.94 7.51
N GLU A 140 14.12 -12.09 8.83
CA GLU A 140 15.34 -12.49 9.57
C GLU A 140 15.61 -14.00 9.52
N ALA A 141 14.63 -14.83 9.16
CA ALA A 141 14.75 -16.29 9.19
C ALA A 141 15.74 -16.84 8.17
N GLU A 142 15.79 -16.25 6.98
CA GLU A 142 16.58 -16.75 5.86
C GLU A 142 17.35 -15.64 5.15
N PRO A 143 18.64 -15.85 4.81
CA PRO A 143 19.45 -14.88 4.07
C PRO A 143 18.84 -14.48 2.72
N PHE A 144 18.08 -15.37 2.10
CA PHE A 144 17.38 -15.10 0.84
C PHE A 144 16.44 -13.90 0.95
N PHE A 145 15.69 -13.79 2.04
CA PHE A 145 14.74 -12.66 2.24
C PHE A 145 15.42 -11.32 2.54
N GLN A 146 16.74 -11.35 2.80
CA GLN A 146 17.53 -10.14 3.04
C GLN A 146 18.20 -9.61 1.75
N GLN A 147 18.13 -10.37 0.64
CA GLN A 147 18.70 -9.97 -0.66
C GLN A 147 17.69 -9.14 -1.47
N VAL A 148 17.29 -8.01 -0.91
CA VAL A 148 16.30 -7.09 -1.50
C VAL A 148 16.82 -5.67 -1.51
N PRO A 149 16.39 -4.81 -2.44
CA PRO A 149 16.72 -3.40 -2.41
C PRO A 149 16.28 -2.77 -1.08
N GLU A 150 17.24 -2.12 -0.40
CA GLU A 150 16.97 -1.50 0.89
C GLU A 150 16.84 0.02 0.73
N LEU A 151 15.75 0.55 1.27
CA LEU A 151 15.50 1.99 1.35
C LEU A 151 15.48 2.46 2.81
N THR A 152 16.04 3.63 3.02
CA THR A 152 15.97 4.38 4.29
C THR A 152 15.08 5.60 4.12
N LEU A 153 14.67 6.24 5.22
CA LEU A 153 13.92 7.50 5.18
C LEU A 153 14.62 8.57 4.32
N ARG A 154 15.96 8.61 4.34
CA ARG A 154 16.73 9.58 3.57
C ARG A 154 16.80 9.21 2.09
N SER A 155 17.08 7.94 1.76
CA SER A 155 17.17 7.51 0.37
C SER A 155 15.82 7.51 -0.32
N SER A 156 14.71 7.28 0.41
CA SER A 156 13.37 7.29 -0.16
C SER A 156 12.95 8.66 -0.72
N LEU A 157 13.57 9.76 -0.27
CA LEU A 157 13.33 11.09 -0.84
C LEU A 157 13.76 11.18 -2.31
N LYS A 158 14.71 10.37 -2.75
CA LYS A 158 15.10 10.30 -4.17
C LYS A 158 13.97 9.77 -5.05
N SER A 159 13.11 8.90 -4.51
CA SER A 159 11.96 8.37 -5.25
C SER A 159 11.05 9.47 -5.79
N MET A 160 11.02 10.66 -5.19
CA MET A 160 10.26 11.81 -5.70
C MET A 160 10.77 12.32 -7.05
N SER A 161 12.02 12.07 -7.40
CA SER A 161 12.62 12.45 -8.68
C SER A 161 12.45 11.40 -9.76
N LEU A 162 12.15 10.17 -9.39
CA LEU A 162 11.89 9.07 -10.31
C LEU A 162 10.45 9.18 -10.83
N ARG A 163 10.27 9.23 -12.15
CA ARG A 163 8.95 9.54 -12.72
C ARG A 163 8.39 8.46 -13.63
N LEU A 164 9.20 7.97 -14.56
CA LEU A 164 8.76 7.06 -15.60
C LEU A 164 9.83 5.99 -15.84
N TRP A 165 9.38 4.79 -16.15
CA TRP A 165 10.23 3.74 -16.67
C TRP A 165 10.59 4.06 -18.12
N ASP A 166 11.87 4.06 -18.44
CA ASP A 166 12.37 4.16 -19.80
C ASP A 166 12.55 2.75 -20.37
N GLU A 167 11.75 2.40 -21.37
CA GLU A 167 11.78 1.08 -21.99
C GLU A 167 13.07 0.84 -22.79
N ASP A 168 13.70 1.91 -23.30
CA ASP A 168 14.91 1.82 -24.11
C ASP A 168 16.17 1.59 -23.25
N THR A 169 16.24 2.23 -22.08
CA THR A 169 17.36 2.09 -21.15
C THR A 169 17.13 1.05 -20.07
N GLY A 170 15.88 0.62 -19.85
CA GLY A 170 15.50 -0.32 -18.81
C GLY A 170 15.67 0.24 -17.38
N THR A 171 15.54 1.54 -17.21
CA THR A 171 15.69 2.24 -15.92
C THR A 171 14.56 3.23 -15.64
N VAL A 172 14.46 3.70 -14.37
CA VAL A 172 13.48 4.72 -13.94
C VAL A 172 14.11 6.10 -13.93
#